data_fa3dc1fb9c06c399760f6bb51d8e824e
#
_entry.id   fa3dc1fb9c06c399760f6bb51d8e824e
#
_cell.length_a   1.000
_cell.length_b   1.000
_cell.length_c   1.000
_cell.angle_alpha   90.00
_cell.angle_beta   90.00
_cell.angle_gamma   90.00
#
_symmetry.space_group_name_H-M   'P 1'
#
loop_
_entity.id
_entity.type
_entity.pdbx_description
1 polymer ?
#
loop_
_entity_poly.entity_id
_entity_poly.type
_entity_poly.pdbx_seq_one_letter_code
_entity_poly.pdbx_strand_id
1 'polypeptide(L)'
;ARRQRQMCIRDSYIYAFVQAVRTVAPWAGVPVIVLLSTTIGLIAPGFHLALIPIATASLTAVGYDDLINIWFFCCTITPGFISLAVMLRTKKPLLRQTALSCCLSALLGGISEPTTYGICYKMVKPYYAYLITALSTAVLAGLLHLKCYAFGGYSLTNILLYLGPSLDYANFRNALLLVGFMLIMSFITVNLIGFDDSCYEETAVAAADKAE
;
A
#
# COMPACT_ATOMS: atom_id res chain seq x y z
N ALA A 1 -21.82 22.41 13.44
CA ALA A 1 -21.48 21.90 14.77
C ALA A 1 -21.72 20.38 14.94
N ARG A 2 -22.89 19.81 14.57
CA ARG A 2 -23.16 18.36 14.72
C ARG A 2 -22.24 17.47 13.89
N ARG A 3 -21.99 17.80 12.61
CA ARG A 3 -21.08 17.04 11.73
C ARG A 3 -19.64 17.10 12.22
N GLN A 4 -19.15 18.25 12.69
CA GLN A 4 -17.81 18.37 13.27
C GLN A 4 -17.64 17.55 14.54
N ARG A 5 -18.64 17.51 15.44
CA ARG A 5 -18.59 16.66 16.64
C ARG A 5 -18.55 15.16 16.30
N GLN A 6 -19.32 14.72 15.30
CA GLN A 6 -19.30 13.32 14.87
C GLN A 6 -17.97 12.92 14.22
N MET A 7 -17.33 13.84 13.49
CA MET A 7 -15.98 13.63 12.97
C MET A 7 -14.95 13.49 14.09
N CYS A 8 -14.94 14.43 15.06
CA CYS A 8 -14.02 14.37 16.20
C CYS A 8 -14.19 13.11 17.06
N ILE A 9 -15.43 12.65 17.28
CA ILE A 9 -15.70 11.44 18.07
C ILE A 9 -15.18 10.21 17.34
N ARG A 10 -15.40 10.09 16.03
CA ARG A 10 -14.93 8.97 15.20
C ARG A 10 -13.41 8.94 15.14
N ASP A 11 -12.77 10.10 14.95
CA ASP A 11 -11.32 10.21 14.91
C ASP A 11 -10.69 9.86 16.26
N SER A 12 -11.35 10.20 17.37
CA SER A 12 -10.92 9.84 18.72
C SER A 12 -10.97 8.32 18.97
N TYR A 13 -11.98 7.61 18.45
CA TYR A 13 -12.05 6.14 18.56
C TYR A 13 -10.96 5.46 17.71
N ILE A 14 -10.69 5.94 16.50
CA ILE A 14 -9.62 5.43 15.65
C ILE A 14 -8.28 5.64 16.35
N TYR A 15 -8.05 6.83 16.91
CA TYR A 15 -6.82 7.12 17.66
C TYR A 15 -6.66 6.21 18.88
N ALA A 16 -7.72 6.05 19.69
CA ALA A 16 -7.69 5.18 20.85
C ALA A 16 -7.46 3.71 20.48
N PHE A 17 -8.06 3.23 19.39
CA PHE A 17 -7.81 1.89 18.87
C PHE A 17 -6.35 1.70 18.42
N VAL A 18 -5.81 2.66 17.66
CA VAL A 18 -4.40 2.64 17.21
C VAL A 18 -3.44 2.61 18.41
N GLN A 19 -3.70 3.41 19.45
CA GLN A 19 -2.90 3.42 20.67
C GLN A 19 -3.03 2.10 21.46
N ALA A 20 -4.22 1.53 21.53
CA ALA A 20 -4.43 0.23 22.17
C ALA A 20 -3.67 -0.89 21.44
N VAL A 21 -3.65 -0.89 20.11
CA VAL A 21 -2.88 -1.86 19.33
C VAL A 21 -1.37 -1.70 19.57
N ARG A 22 -0.87 -0.47 19.64
CA ARG A 22 0.55 -0.17 19.97
C ARG A 22 0.96 -0.70 21.34
N THR A 23 0.08 -0.59 22.34
CA THR A 23 0.40 -1.01 23.71
C THR A 23 0.36 -2.53 23.89
N VAL A 24 -0.57 -3.21 23.21
CA VAL A 24 -0.77 -4.67 23.35
C VAL A 24 0.26 -5.45 22.54
N ALA A 25 0.56 -5.01 21.33
CA ALA A 25 1.49 -5.70 20.44
C ALA A 25 2.16 -4.70 19.48
N PRO A 26 3.30 -4.10 19.85
CA PRO A 26 3.98 -3.09 19.02
C PRO A 26 4.29 -3.57 17.60
N TRP A 27 4.59 -4.86 17.43
CA TRP A 27 4.85 -5.49 16.13
C TRP A 27 3.58 -5.76 15.31
N ALA A 28 2.42 -5.88 15.96
CA ALA A 28 1.16 -6.22 15.31
C ALA A 28 0.39 -4.99 14.78
N GLY A 29 0.84 -3.78 15.12
CA GLY A 29 0.15 -2.54 14.73
C GLY A 29 0.00 -2.41 13.22
N VAL A 30 1.07 -2.53 12.47
CA VAL A 30 1.06 -2.42 10.99
C VAL A 30 0.23 -3.54 10.35
N PRO A 31 0.41 -4.84 10.70
CA PRO A 31 -0.43 -5.91 10.17
C PRO A 31 -1.92 -5.72 10.41
N VAL A 32 -2.31 -5.29 11.60
CA VAL A 32 -3.73 -5.07 11.93
C VAL A 32 -4.33 -3.95 11.08
N ILE A 33 -3.62 -2.82 10.91
CA ILE A 33 -4.10 -1.73 10.07
C ILE A 33 -4.14 -2.12 8.60
N VAL A 34 -3.15 -2.86 8.09
CA VAL A 34 -3.17 -3.40 6.72
C VAL A 34 -4.38 -4.30 6.53
N LEU A 35 -4.62 -5.24 7.42
CA LEU A 35 -5.76 -6.15 7.34
C LEU A 35 -7.09 -5.39 7.35
N LEU A 36 -7.27 -4.46 8.28
CA LEU A 36 -8.49 -3.66 8.36
C LEU A 36 -8.68 -2.78 7.12
N SER A 37 -7.64 -2.11 6.65
CA SER A 37 -7.73 -1.20 5.50
C SER A 37 -8.04 -1.92 4.20
N THR A 38 -7.51 -3.12 4.02
CA THR A 38 -7.73 -3.93 2.82
C THR A 38 -9.06 -4.65 2.85
N THR A 39 -9.50 -5.19 4.00
CA THR A 39 -10.77 -5.91 4.13
C THR A 39 -11.97 -4.99 4.14
N ILE A 40 -11.89 -3.81 4.78
CA ILE A 40 -12.99 -2.84 4.85
C ILE A 40 -12.99 -1.91 3.62
N GLY A 41 -11.98 -2.00 2.76
CA GLY A 41 -11.87 -1.14 1.59
C GLY A 41 -11.65 0.35 1.96
N LEU A 42 -10.95 0.62 3.07
CA LEU A 42 -10.69 1.98 3.55
C LEU A 42 -9.93 2.85 2.54
N ILE A 43 -9.18 2.22 1.64
CA ILE A 43 -8.40 2.93 0.61
C ILE A 43 -9.32 3.45 -0.49
N ALA A 44 -10.28 2.65 -0.94
CA ALA A 44 -11.15 2.97 -2.06
C ALA A 44 -11.98 4.27 -1.88
N PRO A 45 -12.66 4.52 -0.75
CA PRO A 45 -13.42 5.75 -0.54
C PRO A 45 -12.58 6.93 -0.02
N GLY A 46 -11.25 6.84 0.03
CA GLY A 46 -10.37 7.92 0.50
C GLY A 46 -10.33 8.12 2.02
N PHE A 47 -10.91 7.23 2.82
CA PHE A 47 -10.88 7.32 4.29
C PHE A 47 -9.46 7.24 4.88
N HIS A 48 -8.50 6.71 4.13
CA HIS A 48 -7.10 6.67 4.51
C HIS A 48 -6.53 8.07 4.80
N LEU A 49 -7.04 9.12 4.15
CA LEU A 49 -6.59 10.50 4.37
C LEU A 49 -6.88 10.99 5.80
N ALA A 50 -7.89 10.43 6.48
CA ALA A 50 -8.19 10.75 7.87
C ALA A 50 -7.11 10.28 8.85
N LEU A 51 -6.20 9.39 8.44
CA LEU A 51 -5.09 8.90 9.26
C LEU A 51 -3.84 9.79 9.19
N ILE A 52 -3.76 10.70 8.21
CA ILE A 52 -2.63 11.63 8.06
C ILE A 52 -2.39 12.50 9.30
N PRO A 53 -3.43 13.09 9.94
CA PRO A 53 -3.24 13.84 11.18
C PRO A 53 -2.63 13.01 12.33
N ILE A 54 -2.91 11.69 12.36
CA ILE A 54 -2.36 10.79 13.38
C ILE A 54 -0.86 10.57 13.13
N ALA A 55 -0.46 10.37 11.87
CA ALA A 55 0.95 10.27 11.49
C ALA A 55 1.73 11.54 11.81
N THR A 56 1.18 12.72 11.48
CA THR A 56 1.82 14.01 11.78
C THR A 56 1.91 14.28 13.27
N ALA A 57 0.89 13.91 14.07
CA ALA A 57 0.93 14.01 15.52
C ALA A 57 2.01 13.09 16.12
N SER A 58 2.20 11.89 15.61
CA SER A 58 3.26 10.96 16.02
C SER A 58 4.65 11.56 15.74
N LEU A 59 4.87 12.09 14.53
CA LEU A 59 6.12 12.73 14.14
C LEU A 59 6.46 13.95 15.01
N THR A 60 5.46 14.78 15.37
CA THR A 60 5.68 15.95 16.22
C THR A 60 5.92 15.60 17.68
N ALA A 61 5.29 14.53 18.18
CA ALA A 61 5.39 14.13 19.59
C ALA A 61 6.65 13.32 19.90
N VAL A 62 7.06 12.42 19.00
CA VAL A 62 8.12 11.42 19.25
C VAL A 62 9.29 11.56 18.28
N GLY A 63 9.13 12.32 17.18
CA GLY A 63 10.15 12.51 16.15
C GLY A 63 10.17 11.41 15.09
N TYR A 64 9.32 10.40 15.17
CA TYR A 64 9.15 9.36 14.16
C TYR A 64 7.71 8.80 14.17
N ASP A 65 7.34 8.15 13.08
CA ASP A 65 6.12 7.34 13.01
C ASP A 65 6.48 5.89 12.64
N ASP A 66 5.99 4.95 13.42
CA ASP A 66 6.25 3.52 13.30
C ASP A 66 5.01 2.73 12.84
N LEU A 67 3.94 3.42 12.48
CA LEU A 67 2.66 2.77 12.21
C LEU A 67 2.00 3.25 10.90
N ILE A 68 1.58 4.51 10.84
CA ILE A 68 0.73 5.00 9.74
C ILE A 68 1.55 5.19 8.45
N ASN A 69 2.72 5.80 8.52
CA ASN A 69 3.60 5.94 7.35
C ASN A 69 4.08 4.57 6.84
N ILE A 70 4.36 3.63 7.74
CA ILE A 70 4.75 2.26 7.38
C ILE A 70 3.60 1.54 6.68
N TRP A 71 2.39 1.65 7.22
CA TRP A 71 1.19 1.11 6.60
C TRP A 71 0.95 1.67 5.20
N PHE A 72 1.00 3.00 5.02
CA PHE A 72 0.87 3.64 3.71
C PHE A 72 1.92 3.13 2.73
N PHE A 73 3.18 3.03 3.17
CA PHE A 73 4.27 2.53 2.35
C PHE A 73 4.00 1.10 1.88
N CYS A 74 3.59 0.20 2.79
CA CYS A 74 3.22 -1.17 2.43
C CYS A 74 2.06 -1.23 1.44
N CYS A 75 1.00 -0.44 1.68
CA CYS A 75 -0.21 -0.45 0.85
C CYS A 75 -0.02 0.22 -0.51
N THR A 76 0.95 1.11 -0.67
CA THR A 76 1.19 1.82 -1.94
C THR A 76 2.22 1.13 -2.81
N ILE A 77 3.31 0.66 -2.23
CA ILE A 77 4.40 0.03 -2.98
C ILE A 77 4.04 -1.39 -3.44
N THR A 78 3.35 -2.16 -2.60
CA THR A 78 2.96 -3.54 -2.93
C THR A 78 2.12 -3.63 -4.22
N PRO A 79 1.05 -2.84 -4.44
CA PRO A 79 0.32 -2.84 -5.70
C PRO A 79 1.20 -2.52 -6.92
N GLY A 80 2.17 -1.62 -6.75
CA GLY A 80 3.14 -1.30 -7.80
C GLY A 80 3.93 -2.53 -8.26
N PHE A 81 4.42 -3.35 -7.33
CA PHE A 81 5.12 -4.60 -7.65
C PHE A 81 4.19 -5.69 -8.18
N ILE A 82 2.94 -5.75 -7.72
CA ILE A 82 1.92 -6.63 -8.33
C ILE A 82 1.69 -6.25 -9.79
N SER A 83 1.55 -4.96 -10.10
CA SER A 83 1.43 -4.47 -11.48
C SER A 83 2.64 -4.83 -12.32
N LEU A 84 3.85 -4.70 -11.76
CA LEU A 84 5.09 -5.08 -12.43
C LEU A 84 5.09 -6.58 -12.76
N ALA A 85 4.69 -7.43 -11.83
CA ALA A 85 4.61 -8.87 -12.04
C ALA A 85 3.56 -9.25 -13.11
N VAL A 86 2.39 -8.60 -13.10
CA VAL A 86 1.36 -8.77 -14.14
C VAL A 86 1.88 -8.31 -15.50
N MET A 87 2.52 -7.14 -15.57
CA MET A 87 3.11 -6.59 -16.80
C MET A 87 4.11 -7.54 -17.47
N LEU A 88 4.95 -8.18 -16.66
CA LEU A 88 5.99 -9.08 -17.18
C LEU A 88 5.44 -10.44 -17.61
N ARG A 89 4.28 -10.85 -17.09
CA ARG A 89 3.67 -12.15 -17.41
C ARG A 89 2.60 -12.10 -18.49
N THR A 90 1.90 -10.98 -18.62
CA THR A 90 0.83 -10.88 -19.64
C THR A 90 1.40 -10.81 -21.05
N LYS A 91 0.71 -11.48 -21.97
CA LYS A 91 0.98 -11.41 -23.41
C LYS A 91 0.10 -10.38 -24.11
N LYS A 92 -0.91 -9.84 -23.42
CA LYS A 92 -1.89 -8.90 -24.01
C LYS A 92 -1.33 -7.47 -23.97
N PRO A 93 -1.20 -6.79 -25.13
CA PRO A 93 -0.56 -5.48 -25.19
C PRO A 93 -1.31 -4.41 -24.38
N LEU A 94 -2.65 -4.43 -24.39
CA LEU A 94 -3.46 -3.48 -23.63
C LEU A 94 -3.25 -3.63 -22.12
N LEU A 95 -3.30 -4.86 -21.59
CA LEU A 95 -3.05 -5.12 -20.17
C LEU A 95 -1.62 -4.75 -19.79
N ARG A 96 -0.64 -5.04 -20.66
CA ARG A 96 0.76 -4.70 -20.42
C ARG A 96 0.99 -3.18 -20.29
N GLN A 97 0.37 -2.38 -21.17
CA GLN A 97 0.43 -0.91 -21.10
C GLN A 97 -0.25 -0.39 -19.84
N THR A 98 -1.44 -0.89 -19.52
CA THR A 98 -2.17 -0.52 -18.29
C THR A 98 -1.33 -0.88 -17.05
N ALA A 99 -0.78 -2.08 -16.98
CA ALA A 99 0.04 -2.52 -15.86
C ALA A 99 1.34 -1.71 -15.72
N LEU A 100 1.97 -1.30 -16.83
CA LEU A 100 3.13 -0.41 -16.81
C LEU A 100 2.75 0.97 -16.22
N SER A 101 1.66 1.57 -16.69
CA SER A 101 1.17 2.86 -16.20
C SER A 101 0.85 2.78 -14.69
N CYS A 102 0.16 1.73 -14.26
CA CYS A 102 -0.15 1.47 -12.86
C CYS A 102 1.12 1.30 -12.01
N CYS A 103 2.10 0.55 -12.52
CA CYS A 103 3.39 0.33 -11.85
C CYS A 103 4.14 1.65 -11.64
N LEU A 104 4.27 2.47 -12.67
CA LEU A 104 4.95 3.77 -12.58
C LEU A 104 4.22 4.73 -11.64
N SER A 105 2.88 4.76 -11.71
CA SER A 105 2.06 5.58 -10.80
C SER A 105 2.28 5.20 -9.34
N ALA A 106 2.31 3.91 -9.02
CA ALA A 106 2.48 3.44 -7.64
C ALA A 106 3.93 3.58 -7.15
N LEU A 107 4.92 3.12 -7.93
CA LEU A 107 6.31 3.08 -7.48
C LEU A 107 7.00 4.45 -7.51
N LEU A 108 6.72 5.27 -8.50
CA LEU A 108 7.33 6.60 -8.65
C LEU A 108 6.42 7.72 -8.15
N GLY A 109 5.12 7.66 -8.48
CA GLY A 109 4.15 8.66 -8.08
C GLY A 109 3.63 8.51 -6.65
N GLY A 110 3.74 7.31 -6.06
CA GLY A 110 3.18 7.03 -4.74
C GLY A 110 1.65 6.97 -4.71
N ILE A 111 1.02 6.63 -5.85
CA ILE A 111 -0.43 6.59 -6.05
C ILE A 111 -0.82 5.17 -6.46
N SER A 112 -1.48 4.45 -5.56
CA SER A 112 -1.85 3.03 -5.75
C SER A 112 -3.23 2.82 -6.36
N GLU A 113 -4.07 3.84 -6.41
CA GLU A 113 -5.45 3.78 -6.90
C GLU A 113 -5.56 3.23 -8.34
N PRO A 114 -4.71 3.65 -9.31
CA PRO A 114 -4.77 3.10 -10.66
C PRO A 114 -4.57 1.58 -10.68
N THR A 115 -3.67 1.05 -9.86
CA THR A 115 -3.47 -0.40 -9.73
C THR A 115 -4.65 -1.08 -9.08
N THR A 116 -5.16 -0.50 -8.02
CA THR A 116 -6.27 -1.07 -7.25
C THR A 116 -7.52 -1.23 -8.13
N TYR A 117 -7.88 -0.18 -8.87
CA TYR A 117 -9.06 -0.21 -9.74
C TYR A 117 -8.79 -0.85 -11.10
N GLY A 118 -7.65 -0.55 -11.72
CA GLY A 118 -7.33 -1.03 -13.06
C GLY A 118 -6.93 -2.50 -13.11
N ILE A 119 -6.30 -3.04 -12.07
CA ILE A 119 -5.76 -4.40 -12.04
C ILE A 119 -6.44 -5.24 -10.98
N CYS A 120 -6.35 -4.82 -9.71
CA CYS A 120 -6.74 -5.67 -8.59
C CYS A 120 -8.25 -5.95 -8.57
N TYR A 121 -9.09 -4.94 -8.63
CA TYR A 121 -10.55 -5.12 -8.60
C TYR A 121 -11.10 -5.66 -9.91
N LYS A 122 -10.48 -5.31 -11.04
CA LYS A 122 -10.94 -5.78 -12.36
C LYS A 122 -10.70 -7.27 -12.55
N MET A 123 -9.58 -7.82 -12.09
CA MET A 123 -9.20 -9.21 -12.29
C MET A 123 -9.39 -10.12 -11.06
N VAL A 124 -9.71 -9.58 -9.90
CA VAL A 124 -9.92 -10.25 -8.60
C VAL A 124 -8.71 -11.04 -8.09
N LYS A 125 -8.13 -11.96 -8.89
CA LYS A 125 -6.97 -12.78 -8.49
C LYS A 125 -5.75 -11.94 -8.10
N PRO A 126 -5.32 -10.89 -8.84
CA PRO A 126 -4.28 -9.97 -8.39
C PRO A 126 -4.61 -9.25 -7.09
N TYR A 127 -5.90 -9.08 -6.76
CA TYR A 127 -6.30 -8.53 -5.46
C TYR A 127 -5.93 -9.47 -4.31
N TYR A 128 -6.16 -10.78 -4.45
CA TYR A 128 -5.72 -11.75 -3.44
C TYR A 128 -4.19 -11.80 -3.33
N ALA A 129 -3.47 -11.71 -4.46
CA ALA A 129 -2.02 -11.60 -4.44
C ALA A 129 -1.55 -10.35 -3.68
N TYR A 130 -2.23 -9.22 -3.87
CA TYR A 130 -1.99 -7.99 -3.13
C TYR A 130 -2.24 -8.16 -1.63
N LEU A 131 -3.37 -8.75 -1.23
CA LEU A 131 -3.71 -8.97 0.18
C LEU A 131 -2.63 -9.79 0.91
N ILE A 132 -2.24 -10.92 0.32
CA ILE A 132 -1.24 -11.83 0.91
C ILE A 132 0.11 -11.13 1.01
N THR A 133 0.53 -10.44 -0.05
CA THR A 133 1.81 -9.73 -0.07
C THR A 133 1.81 -8.56 0.91
N ALA A 134 0.77 -7.73 0.92
CA ALA A 134 0.67 -6.59 1.82
C ALA A 134 0.67 -7.02 3.29
N LEU A 135 -0.07 -8.09 3.62
CA LEU A 135 -0.12 -8.60 5.00
C LEU A 135 1.22 -9.19 5.44
N SER A 136 1.85 -10.03 4.61
CA SER A 136 3.18 -10.59 4.92
C SER A 136 4.24 -9.52 5.06
N THR A 137 4.20 -8.48 4.21
CA THR A 137 5.08 -7.31 4.27
C THR A 137 4.87 -6.51 5.55
N ALA A 138 3.61 -6.32 5.94
CA ALA A 138 3.26 -5.61 7.17
C ALA A 138 3.74 -6.34 8.42
N VAL A 139 3.66 -7.68 8.45
CA VAL A 139 4.23 -8.50 9.52
C VAL A 139 5.75 -8.31 9.59
N LEU A 140 6.44 -8.37 8.46
CA LEU A 140 7.88 -8.15 8.41
C LEU A 140 8.25 -6.73 8.85
N ALA A 141 7.51 -5.71 8.41
CA ALA A 141 7.74 -4.33 8.81
C ALA A 141 7.59 -4.14 10.34
N GLY A 142 6.57 -4.78 10.93
CA GLY A 142 6.37 -4.79 12.38
C GLY A 142 7.52 -5.46 13.13
N LEU A 143 8.00 -6.61 12.65
CA LEU A 143 9.13 -7.34 13.24
C LEU A 143 10.45 -6.58 13.13
N LEU A 144 10.65 -5.85 12.04
CA LEU A 144 11.84 -5.01 11.82
C LEU A 144 11.80 -3.70 12.62
N HIS A 145 10.70 -3.38 13.30
CA HIS A 145 10.48 -2.15 14.06
C HIS A 145 10.85 -0.89 13.26
N LEU A 146 10.37 -0.82 12.02
CA LEU A 146 10.68 0.28 11.11
C LEU A 146 10.16 1.62 11.65
N LYS A 147 10.95 2.68 11.41
CA LYS A 147 10.64 4.05 11.79
C LYS A 147 10.73 4.95 10.57
N CYS A 148 9.69 5.74 10.35
CA CYS A 148 9.68 6.80 9.34
C CYS A 148 9.88 8.14 10.05
N TYR A 149 10.88 8.90 9.65
CA TYR A 149 11.31 10.12 10.36
C TYR A 149 10.74 11.41 9.80
N ALA A 150 10.08 11.35 8.66
CA ALA A 150 9.41 12.51 8.09
C ALA A 150 8.13 12.10 7.34
N PHE A 151 7.19 13.03 7.26
CA PHE A 151 6.01 12.86 6.42
C PHE A 151 6.36 13.22 4.98
N GLY A 152 6.05 12.31 4.04
CA GLY A 152 6.33 12.52 2.62
C GLY A 152 5.43 11.68 1.73
N GLY A 153 5.71 11.64 0.44
CA GLY A 153 5.03 10.74 -0.48
C GLY A 153 5.37 9.27 -0.22
N TYR A 154 4.51 8.37 -0.65
CA TYR A 154 4.64 6.92 -0.40
C TYR A 154 5.21 6.18 -1.63
N SER A 155 6.22 6.76 -2.28
CA SER A 155 6.92 6.20 -3.44
C SER A 155 8.27 5.60 -3.06
N LEU A 156 8.86 4.82 -3.96
CA LEU A 156 10.22 4.29 -3.76
C LEU A 156 11.27 5.39 -3.59
N THR A 157 11.06 6.56 -4.21
CA THR A 157 11.98 7.70 -4.09
C THR A 157 12.06 8.24 -2.67
N ASN A 158 10.99 8.04 -1.88
CA ASN A 158 10.92 8.50 -0.50
C ASN A 158 11.48 7.51 0.53
N ILE A 159 12.14 6.44 0.09
CA ILE A 159 12.81 5.48 0.99
C ILE A 159 13.86 6.16 1.88
N LEU A 160 14.40 7.30 1.45
CA LEU A 160 15.34 8.10 2.25
C LEU A 160 14.74 8.65 3.55
N LEU A 161 13.40 8.74 3.66
CA LEU A 161 12.72 9.15 4.90
C LEU A 161 12.95 8.17 6.06
N TYR A 162 13.41 6.96 5.75
CA TYR A 162 13.75 5.93 6.73
C TYR A 162 15.20 6.05 7.25
N LEU A 163 16.03 6.93 6.67
CA LEU A 163 17.40 7.16 7.12
C LEU A 163 17.45 8.03 8.39
N GLY A 164 16.48 8.95 8.52
CA GLY A 164 16.37 9.85 9.67
C GLY A 164 17.50 10.87 9.81
N PRO A 165 17.34 11.86 10.71
CA PRO A 165 18.32 12.92 10.92
C PRO A 165 19.62 12.43 11.59
N SER A 166 19.58 11.31 12.30
CA SER A 166 20.73 10.66 12.95
C SER A 166 21.50 9.69 12.06
N LEU A 167 21.15 9.60 10.76
CA LEU A 167 21.71 8.64 9.81
C LEU A 167 21.61 7.17 10.31
N ASP A 168 20.38 6.76 10.66
CA ASP A 168 20.08 5.40 11.13
C ASP A 168 20.18 4.39 9.96
N TYR A 169 21.41 4.00 9.65
CA TYR A 169 21.70 3.04 8.59
C TYR A 169 21.08 1.68 8.84
N ALA A 170 20.84 1.29 10.11
CA ALA A 170 20.20 0.01 10.43
C ALA A 170 18.73 0.03 10.02
N ASN A 171 18.00 1.09 10.34
CA ASN A 171 16.61 1.28 9.93
C ASN A 171 16.47 1.42 8.42
N PHE A 172 17.38 2.16 7.77
CA PHE A 172 17.39 2.30 6.31
C PHE A 172 17.64 0.96 5.60
N ARG A 173 18.59 0.16 6.09
CA ARG A 173 18.83 -1.21 5.60
C ARG A 173 17.59 -2.08 5.74
N ASN A 174 16.90 -1.99 6.88
CA ASN A 174 15.66 -2.72 7.12
C ASN A 174 14.55 -2.31 6.14
N ALA A 175 14.45 -1.01 5.81
CA ALA A 175 13.53 -0.51 4.79
C ALA A 175 13.86 -1.07 3.39
N LEU A 176 15.14 -1.13 3.02
CA LEU A 176 15.58 -1.75 1.75
C LEU A 176 15.27 -3.25 1.71
N LEU A 177 15.49 -3.97 2.81
CA LEU A 177 15.12 -5.38 2.92
C LEU A 177 13.62 -5.57 2.76
N LEU A 178 12.82 -4.68 3.34
CA LEU A 178 11.35 -4.72 3.19
C LEU A 178 10.94 -4.54 1.73
N VAL A 179 11.52 -3.58 1.01
CA VAL A 179 11.24 -3.35 -0.42
C VAL A 179 11.64 -4.58 -1.26
N GLY A 180 12.81 -5.16 -1.00
CA GLY A 180 13.24 -6.40 -1.65
C GLY A 180 12.28 -7.57 -1.38
N PHE A 181 11.80 -7.71 -0.15
CA PHE A 181 10.79 -8.69 0.23
C PHE A 181 9.46 -8.46 -0.50
N MET A 182 8.98 -7.20 -0.56
CA MET A 182 7.76 -6.84 -1.31
C MET A 182 7.85 -7.25 -2.77
N LEU A 183 8.99 -6.96 -3.42
CA LEU A 183 9.24 -7.32 -4.80
C LEU A 183 9.15 -8.84 -4.99
N ILE A 184 9.91 -9.61 -4.23
CA ILE A 184 9.98 -11.08 -4.33
C ILE A 184 8.61 -11.70 -4.05
N MET A 185 7.94 -11.28 -2.96
CA MET A 185 6.63 -11.81 -2.58
C MET A 185 5.55 -11.47 -3.61
N SER A 186 5.57 -10.27 -4.21
CA SER A 186 4.65 -9.90 -5.29
C SER A 186 4.78 -10.82 -6.49
N PHE A 187 6.01 -11.14 -6.90
CA PHE A 187 6.25 -12.10 -7.99
C PHE A 187 5.79 -13.51 -7.62
N ILE A 188 6.10 -13.98 -6.41
CA ILE A 188 5.69 -15.32 -5.94
C ILE A 188 4.16 -15.42 -5.93
N THR A 189 3.46 -14.47 -5.31
CA THR A 189 2.00 -14.51 -5.17
C THR A 189 1.28 -14.40 -6.50
N VAL A 190 1.71 -13.51 -7.40
CA VAL A 190 1.14 -13.41 -8.75
C VAL A 190 1.41 -14.68 -9.57
N ASN A 191 2.57 -15.34 -9.36
CA ASN A 191 2.88 -16.59 -10.02
C ASN A 191 2.03 -17.76 -9.52
N LEU A 192 1.79 -17.84 -8.22
CA LEU A 192 1.03 -18.93 -7.60
C LEU A 192 -0.47 -18.80 -7.84
N ILE A 193 -1.01 -17.59 -7.67
CA ILE A 193 -2.46 -17.33 -7.78
C ILE A 193 -2.86 -17.18 -9.24
N GLY A 194 -1.95 -16.66 -10.08
CA GLY A 194 -2.22 -16.33 -11.47
C GLY A 194 -3.12 -15.10 -11.61
N PHE A 195 -3.55 -14.83 -12.84
CA PHE A 195 -4.55 -13.82 -13.17
C PHE A 195 -5.29 -14.23 -14.44
N ASP A 196 -6.53 -13.76 -14.56
CA ASP A 196 -7.35 -13.94 -15.75
C ASP A 196 -7.42 -12.61 -16.49
N ASP A 197 -6.87 -12.58 -17.70
CA ASP A 197 -6.80 -11.38 -18.52
C ASP A 197 -7.91 -11.31 -19.60
N SER A 198 -8.90 -12.21 -19.57
CA SER A 198 -10.04 -12.25 -20.51
C SER A 198 -10.85 -10.95 -20.52
N CYS A 199 -11.04 -10.32 -19.35
CA CYS A 199 -11.75 -9.05 -19.23
C CYS A 199 -11.10 -7.88 -20.01
N TYR A 200 -9.83 -8.00 -20.39
CA TYR A 200 -9.14 -7.00 -21.21
C TYR A 200 -9.32 -7.25 -22.72
N GLU A 201 -9.68 -8.47 -23.15
CA GLU A 201 -10.07 -8.75 -24.53
C GLU A 201 -11.43 -8.14 -24.84
N GLU A 202 -12.43 -8.38 -24.00
CA GLU A 202 -13.77 -7.82 -24.18
C GLU A 202 -13.74 -6.28 -24.26
N THR A 203 -12.91 -5.64 -23.44
CA THR A 203 -12.75 -4.19 -23.47
C THR A 203 -12.10 -3.70 -24.76
N ALA A 204 -11.15 -4.45 -25.32
CA ALA A 204 -10.48 -4.09 -26.57
C ALA A 204 -11.43 -4.25 -27.78
N VAL A 205 -12.23 -5.31 -27.80
CA VAL A 205 -13.26 -5.55 -28.85
C VAL A 205 -14.34 -4.47 -28.80
N ALA A 206 -14.86 -4.15 -27.60
CA ALA A 206 -15.87 -3.12 -27.43
C ALA A 206 -15.37 -1.69 -27.76
N ALA A 207 -14.05 -1.45 -27.66
CA ALA A 207 -13.45 -0.18 -28.07
C ALA A 207 -13.26 -0.10 -29.60
N ALA A 208 -12.98 -1.22 -30.26
CA ALA A 208 -12.88 -1.31 -31.71
C ALA A 208 -14.26 -1.11 -32.38
N ASP A 209 -15.31 -1.78 -31.89
CA ASP A 209 -16.69 -1.63 -32.37
C ASP A 209 -17.25 -0.19 -32.25
N LYS A 210 -16.74 0.62 -31.34
CA LYS A 210 -17.17 2.01 -31.19
C LYS A 210 -16.37 2.99 -32.07
N ALA A 211 -15.28 2.54 -32.67
CA ALA A 211 -14.43 3.34 -33.53
C ALA A 211 -14.77 3.18 -35.04
N GLU A 212 -15.57 2.19 -35.39
CA GLU A 212 -16.24 2.00 -36.70
C GLU A 212 -17.62 2.68 -36.71
#